data_65339a441ccecbd819df767981b73af7
#
_entry.id   65339a441ccecbd819df767981b73af7
#
_cell.length_a   1.000
_cell.length_b   1.000
_cell.length_c   1.000
_cell.angle_alpha   90.00
_cell.angle_beta   90.00
_cell.angle_gamma   90.00
#
_symmetry.space_group_name_H-M   'P 1'
#
loop_
_entity.id
_entity.type
_entity.pdbx_description
1 polymer ?
#
loop_
_entity_poly.entity_id
_entity_poly.type
_entity_poly.pdbx_seq_one_letter_code
_entity_poly.pdbx_strand_id
1 'polypeptide(L)'
;MAKEESRPSQNTSPPKKPGLLWLLLLRLPLHIAGILFASLFLSLLVEYAGLVFWWPEQGAQHARAMMETELRFLSSDFTRSLVMSQPSVTVMSWVREGYRWLAENIMPSGGPGNGSGHGNLFTQTMADSGTWLAVQFRVFLEATLYITVVFVVRVSILLLSLPLFVMAGAVAMVEGLSLRDLRRYGAGYESSFLYHHARGLIKPSLVYPCMAYLSWPAAAYPNAFLLPSALLFGVVLTVQASTFKKYL
;
A
#
# COMPACT_ATOMS: atom_id res chain seq x y z
N MET A 1 31.70 -55.57 -31.77
CA MET A 1 31.47 -54.22 -32.30
C MET A 1 30.20 -53.65 -31.71
N ALA A 2 30.34 -52.87 -30.64
CA ALA A 2 29.23 -52.19 -30.00
C ALA A 2 29.11 -50.80 -30.62
N LYS A 3 27.93 -50.48 -31.13
CA LYS A 3 27.59 -49.22 -31.80
C LYS A 3 27.27 -48.19 -30.70
N GLU A 4 28.12 -47.21 -30.53
CA GLU A 4 28.01 -46.10 -29.62
C GLU A 4 26.90 -45.15 -30.11
N GLU A 5 25.73 -45.16 -29.43
CA GLU A 5 24.62 -44.25 -29.72
C GLU A 5 24.95 -42.88 -29.11
N SER A 6 25.31 -41.95 -29.98
CA SER A 6 25.51 -40.53 -29.64
C SER A 6 24.18 -39.89 -29.26
N ARG A 7 23.98 -39.60 -27.92
CA ARG A 7 22.89 -38.79 -27.44
C ARG A 7 23.05 -37.35 -27.95
N PRO A 8 22.01 -36.74 -28.51
CA PRO A 8 22.08 -35.33 -28.89
C PRO A 8 22.15 -34.48 -27.64
N SER A 9 23.17 -33.63 -27.50
CA SER A 9 23.30 -32.64 -26.48
C SER A 9 22.18 -31.63 -26.64
N GLN A 10 21.20 -31.61 -25.73
CA GLN A 10 20.23 -30.55 -25.64
C GLN A 10 20.93 -29.26 -25.21
N ASN A 11 21.19 -28.42 -26.19
CA ASN A 11 21.71 -27.08 -26.02
C ASN A 11 20.59 -26.19 -25.43
N THR A 12 20.31 -26.33 -24.11
CA THR A 12 19.44 -25.44 -23.39
C THR A 12 20.19 -24.13 -23.16
N SER A 13 20.03 -23.19 -24.10
CA SER A 13 20.47 -21.82 -23.89
C SER A 13 19.80 -21.27 -22.62
N PRO A 14 20.58 -20.66 -21.70
CA PRO A 14 20.01 -20.11 -20.46
C PRO A 14 18.93 -19.06 -20.78
N PRO A 15 17.82 -19.01 -20.03
CA PRO A 15 16.74 -18.09 -20.30
C PRO A 15 17.28 -16.66 -20.30
N LYS A 16 17.04 -15.92 -21.39
CA LYS A 16 17.44 -14.52 -21.53
C LYS A 16 16.89 -13.74 -20.36
N LYS A 17 17.76 -13.13 -19.56
CA LYS A 17 17.37 -12.23 -18.47
C LYS A 17 16.52 -11.11 -19.06
N PRO A 18 15.33 -10.81 -18.48
CA PRO A 18 14.49 -9.74 -19.00
C PRO A 18 15.25 -8.43 -18.98
N GLY A 19 15.12 -7.64 -20.05
CA GLY A 19 15.81 -6.36 -20.17
C GLY A 19 15.43 -5.42 -19.02
N LEU A 20 16.37 -4.56 -18.60
CA LEU A 20 16.18 -3.59 -17.51
C LEU A 20 14.91 -2.74 -17.73
N LEU A 21 14.63 -2.34 -18.97
CA LEU A 21 13.43 -1.59 -19.34
C LEU A 21 12.13 -2.37 -19.09
N TRP A 22 12.09 -3.65 -19.39
CA TRP A 22 10.94 -4.49 -19.12
C TRP A 22 10.70 -4.65 -17.62
N LEU A 23 11.77 -4.79 -16.83
CA LEU A 23 11.71 -4.91 -15.39
C LEU A 23 11.18 -3.62 -14.74
N LEU A 24 11.63 -2.46 -15.22
CA LEU A 24 11.31 -1.15 -14.66
C LEU A 24 9.93 -0.65 -15.11
N LEU A 25 9.58 -0.84 -16.39
CA LEU A 25 8.32 -0.33 -16.96
C LEU A 25 7.10 -1.23 -16.71
N LEU A 26 7.28 -2.53 -16.61
CA LEU A 26 6.16 -3.45 -16.51
C LEU A 26 6.10 -4.19 -15.18
N ARG A 27 7.21 -4.75 -14.71
CA ARG A 27 7.23 -5.62 -13.53
C ARG A 27 7.11 -4.83 -12.22
N LEU A 28 7.75 -3.66 -12.14
CA LEU A 28 7.73 -2.83 -10.93
C LEU A 28 6.34 -2.22 -10.66
N PRO A 29 5.68 -1.52 -11.63
CA PRO A 29 4.35 -0.99 -11.40
C PRO A 29 3.30 -2.09 -11.16
N LEU A 30 3.41 -3.24 -11.86
CA LEU A 30 2.51 -4.37 -11.63
C LEU A 30 2.67 -4.97 -10.21
N HIS A 31 3.91 -5.03 -9.71
CA HIS A 31 4.17 -5.47 -8.34
C HIS A 31 3.62 -4.50 -7.30
N ILE A 32 3.80 -3.19 -7.50
CA ILE A 32 3.22 -2.15 -6.65
C ILE A 32 1.69 -2.22 -6.68
N ALA A 33 1.09 -2.31 -7.86
CA ALA A 33 -0.35 -2.46 -8.02
C ALA A 33 -0.87 -3.71 -7.28
N GLY A 34 -0.17 -4.83 -7.37
CA GLY A 34 -0.51 -6.06 -6.63
C GLY A 34 -0.50 -5.87 -5.11
N ILE A 35 0.51 -5.16 -4.57
CA ILE A 35 0.58 -4.84 -3.14
C ILE A 35 -0.57 -3.92 -2.74
N LEU A 36 -0.86 -2.88 -3.52
CA LEU A 36 -1.98 -1.97 -3.26
C LEU A 36 -3.32 -2.69 -3.29
N PHE A 37 -3.56 -3.55 -4.28
CA PHE A 37 -4.76 -4.38 -4.36
C PHE A 37 -4.90 -5.33 -3.18
N ALA A 38 -3.83 -6.02 -2.79
CA ALA A 38 -3.83 -6.89 -1.63
C ALA A 38 -4.12 -6.12 -0.33
N SER A 39 -3.56 -4.92 -0.17
CA SER A 39 -3.80 -4.06 1.00
C SER A 39 -5.24 -3.54 1.03
N LEU A 40 -5.81 -3.12 -0.10
CA LEU A 40 -7.21 -2.72 -0.20
C LEU A 40 -8.14 -3.88 0.14
N PHE A 41 -7.88 -5.05 -0.43
CA PHE A 41 -8.67 -6.25 -0.16
C PHE A 41 -8.62 -6.63 1.33
N LEU A 42 -7.44 -6.58 1.93
CA LEU A 42 -7.27 -6.85 3.36
C LEU A 42 -8.01 -5.80 4.21
N SER A 43 -7.94 -4.53 3.86
CA SER A 43 -8.68 -3.45 4.53
C SER A 43 -10.19 -3.68 4.49
N LEU A 44 -10.74 -4.06 3.33
CA LEU A 44 -12.16 -4.40 3.18
C LEU A 44 -12.56 -5.63 3.99
N LEU A 45 -11.72 -6.68 3.98
CA LEU A 45 -11.96 -7.89 4.78
C LEU A 45 -12.04 -7.57 6.27
N VAL A 46 -11.10 -6.77 6.77
CA VAL A 46 -11.08 -6.38 8.19
C VAL A 46 -12.30 -5.53 8.54
N GLU A 47 -12.70 -4.59 7.68
CA GLU A 47 -13.92 -3.80 7.91
C GLU A 47 -15.17 -4.66 7.90
N TYR A 48 -15.30 -5.59 6.93
CA TYR A 48 -16.45 -6.51 6.89
C TYR A 48 -16.49 -7.43 8.12
N ALA A 49 -15.34 -7.94 8.55
CA ALA A 49 -15.25 -8.68 9.79
C ALA A 49 -15.64 -7.80 11.00
N GLY A 50 -15.24 -6.53 10.99
CA GLY A 50 -15.62 -5.54 12.00
C GLY A 50 -17.13 -5.30 12.05
N LEU A 51 -17.77 -5.10 10.90
CA LEU A 51 -19.21 -4.92 10.80
C LEU A 51 -20.01 -6.13 11.34
N VAL A 52 -19.46 -7.33 11.22
CA VAL A 52 -20.11 -8.55 11.68
C VAL A 52 -19.84 -8.83 13.16
N PHE A 53 -18.58 -8.62 13.65
CA PHE A 53 -18.15 -9.13 14.95
C PHE A 53 -17.88 -8.03 15.99
N TRP A 54 -17.35 -6.85 15.60
CA TRP A 54 -16.86 -5.84 16.55
C TRP A 54 -17.78 -4.62 16.70
N TRP A 55 -18.38 -4.15 15.61
CA TRP A 55 -19.26 -2.96 15.63
C TRP A 55 -20.53 -3.11 14.78
N PRO A 56 -21.32 -4.18 15.00
CA PRO A 56 -22.53 -4.42 14.21
C PRO A 56 -23.58 -3.29 14.34
N GLU A 57 -23.62 -2.62 15.48
CA GLU A 57 -24.57 -1.53 15.75
C GLU A 57 -24.19 -0.22 15.07
N GLN A 58 -22.89 0.01 14.79
CA GLN A 58 -22.41 1.25 14.16
C GLN A 58 -22.58 1.23 12.64
N GLY A 59 -22.62 0.04 12.04
CA GLY A 59 -22.74 -0.09 10.59
C GLY A 59 -21.66 0.69 9.84
N ALA A 60 -22.05 1.37 8.75
CA ALA A 60 -21.14 2.19 7.95
C ALA A 60 -20.63 3.47 8.66
N GLN A 61 -21.16 3.81 9.85
CA GLN A 61 -20.74 5.02 10.58
C GLN A 61 -19.29 4.90 11.09
N HIS A 62 -18.82 3.70 11.43
CA HIS A 62 -17.42 3.46 11.79
C HIS A 62 -16.48 3.84 10.65
N ALA A 63 -16.72 3.33 9.45
CA ALA A 63 -15.92 3.65 8.26
C ALA A 63 -15.97 5.15 7.91
N ARG A 64 -17.14 5.78 8.08
CA ARG A 64 -17.29 7.22 7.88
C ARG A 64 -16.48 8.04 8.88
N ALA A 65 -16.55 7.73 10.18
CA ALA A 65 -15.78 8.40 11.21
C ALA A 65 -14.27 8.26 10.99
N MET A 66 -13.83 7.08 10.54
CA MET A 66 -12.46 6.82 10.14
C MET A 66 -12.04 7.72 8.96
N MET A 67 -12.87 7.80 7.93
CA MET A 67 -12.62 8.67 6.76
C MET A 67 -12.48 10.15 7.18
N GLU A 68 -13.39 10.67 8.00
CA GLU A 68 -13.35 12.05 8.46
C GLU A 68 -12.08 12.36 9.27
N THR A 69 -11.62 11.40 10.07
CA THR A 69 -10.40 11.54 10.87
C THR A 69 -9.13 11.51 9.99
N GLU A 70 -9.05 10.59 9.04
CA GLU A 70 -7.92 10.50 8.10
C GLU A 70 -7.82 11.73 7.19
N LEU A 71 -8.95 12.26 6.73
CA LEU A 71 -8.98 13.51 5.98
C LEU A 71 -8.50 14.71 6.82
N ARG A 72 -8.79 14.70 8.12
CA ARG A 72 -8.29 15.72 9.04
C ARG A 72 -6.77 15.61 9.19
N PHE A 73 -6.21 14.41 9.36
CA PHE A 73 -4.76 14.22 9.40
C PHE A 73 -4.08 14.71 8.12
N LEU A 74 -4.66 14.40 6.95
CA LEU A 74 -4.13 14.89 5.68
C LEU A 74 -4.14 16.42 5.61
N SER A 75 -5.21 17.07 6.08
CA SER A 75 -5.35 18.54 6.01
C SER A 75 -4.47 19.26 7.03
N SER A 76 -4.23 18.68 8.22
CA SER A 76 -3.40 19.31 9.27
C SER A 76 -1.92 19.14 9.03
N ASP A 77 -1.48 17.92 8.72
CA ASP A 77 -0.06 17.57 8.72
C ASP A 77 0.61 17.74 7.35
N PHE A 78 -0.18 17.67 6.26
CA PHE A 78 0.31 17.74 4.89
C PHE A 78 -0.14 19.00 4.13
N THR A 79 -0.20 20.15 4.81
CA THR A 79 -0.52 21.44 4.18
C THR A 79 0.53 21.88 3.16
N ARG A 80 1.80 21.52 3.37
CA ARG A 80 2.90 21.75 2.43
C ARG A 80 3.78 20.49 2.34
N SER A 81 4.11 20.08 1.12
CA SER A 81 5.01 18.97 0.85
C SER A 81 6.03 19.35 -0.21
N LEU A 82 7.20 18.69 -0.19
CA LEU A 82 8.24 18.83 -1.23
C LEU A 82 7.75 18.35 -2.61
N VAL A 83 6.74 17.50 -2.64
CA VAL A 83 6.20 16.91 -3.87
C VAL A 83 5.08 17.77 -4.48
N MET A 84 4.28 18.44 -3.63
CA MET A 84 3.13 19.25 -4.07
C MET A 84 3.03 20.54 -3.24
N SER A 85 2.66 21.65 -3.88
CA SER A 85 2.52 22.94 -3.19
C SER A 85 1.31 22.99 -2.24
N GLN A 86 0.23 22.29 -2.57
CA GLN A 86 -0.99 22.17 -1.76
C GLN A 86 -1.57 20.74 -1.87
N PRO A 87 -0.90 19.74 -1.28
CA PRO A 87 -1.29 18.35 -1.44
C PRO A 87 -2.68 18.03 -0.86
N SER A 88 -3.03 18.63 0.26
CA SER A 88 -4.34 18.45 0.91
C SER A 88 -5.51 18.89 0.01
N VAL A 89 -5.38 20.03 -0.67
CA VAL A 89 -6.43 20.54 -1.57
C VAL A 89 -6.58 19.64 -2.79
N THR A 90 -5.46 19.21 -3.39
CA THR A 90 -5.47 18.35 -4.58
C THR A 90 -6.05 16.96 -4.26
N VAL A 91 -5.61 16.34 -3.17
CA VAL A 91 -6.13 15.02 -2.76
C VAL A 91 -7.60 15.13 -2.38
N MET A 92 -8.01 16.19 -1.66
CA MET A 92 -9.42 16.43 -1.32
C MET A 92 -10.29 16.60 -2.56
N SER A 93 -9.80 17.26 -3.62
CA SER A 93 -10.57 17.39 -4.86
C SER A 93 -10.75 16.04 -5.55
N TRP A 94 -9.73 15.20 -5.61
CA TRP A 94 -9.81 13.84 -6.17
C TRP A 94 -10.75 12.94 -5.37
N VAL A 95 -10.65 12.98 -4.04
CA VAL A 95 -11.54 12.23 -3.15
C VAL A 95 -13.00 12.67 -3.34
N ARG A 96 -13.25 13.98 -3.41
CA ARG A 96 -14.61 14.52 -3.62
C ARG A 96 -15.17 14.12 -4.97
N GLU A 97 -14.37 14.21 -6.02
CA GLU A 97 -14.77 13.82 -7.37
C GLU A 97 -15.05 12.32 -7.46
N GLY A 98 -14.15 11.50 -6.94
CA GLY A 98 -14.32 10.05 -6.86
C GLY A 98 -15.54 9.64 -6.04
N TYR A 99 -15.76 10.28 -4.88
CA TYR A 99 -16.93 10.02 -4.05
C TYR A 99 -18.23 10.42 -4.77
N ARG A 100 -18.25 11.57 -5.46
CA ARG A 100 -19.41 12.00 -6.25
C ARG A 100 -19.72 11.00 -7.35
N TRP A 101 -18.71 10.61 -8.12
CA TRP A 101 -18.87 9.63 -9.20
C TRP A 101 -19.40 8.28 -8.67
N LEU A 102 -18.87 7.80 -7.54
CA LEU A 102 -19.33 6.59 -6.88
C LEU A 102 -20.77 6.72 -6.37
N ALA A 103 -21.09 7.85 -5.73
CA ALA A 103 -22.43 8.10 -5.21
C ALA A 103 -23.47 8.18 -6.35
N GLU A 104 -23.13 8.79 -7.48
CA GLU A 104 -24.03 8.92 -8.64
C GLU A 104 -24.23 7.59 -9.40
N ASN A 105 -23.19 6.74 -9.47
CA ASN A 105 -23.21 5.54 -10.30
C ASN A 105 -23.53 4.25 -9.52
N ILE A 106 -23.22 4.19 -8.24
CA ILE A 106 -23.29 2.97 -7.42
C ILE A 106 -24.30 3.10 -6.29
N MET A 107 -24.41 4.27 -5.65
CA MET A 107 -25.41 4.46 -4.61
C MET A 107 -26.79 4.65 -5.24
N PRO A 108 -27.78 3.82 -4.87
CA PRO A 108 -29.16 4.10 -5.24
C PRO A 108 -29.59 5.41 -4.59
N SER A 109 -29.91 6.41 -5.40
CA SER A 109 -30.53 7.68 -4.96
C SER A 109 -31.99 7.43 -4.59
N GLY A 110 -32.22 6.67 -3.52
CA GLY A 110 -33.55 6.30 -3.02
C GLY A 110 -33.59 6.46 -1.51
N GLY A 111 -33.78 7.70 -1.04
CA GLY A 111 -34.49 7.93 0.21
C GLY A 111 -35.98 7.56 0.02
N PRO A 112 -36.75 7.22 1.05
CA PRO A 112 -38.17 6.99 0.97
C PRO A 112 -38.90 8.32 0.62
N GLY A 113 -39.11 8.59 -0.64
CA GLY A 113 -39.88 9.75 -1.05
C GLY A 113 -39.38 10.42 -2.31
N ASN A 114 -40.08 10.20 -3.39
CA ASN A 114 -40.11 10.80 -4.71
C ASN A 114 -39.26 10.11 -5.80
N GLY A 115 -39.90 9.13 -6.41
CA GLY A 115 -39.48 8.57 -7.67
C GLY A 115 -39.76 9.55 -8.81
N SER A 116 -38.75 9.82 -9.58
CA SER A 116 -38.82 9.98 -11.04
C SER A 116 -37.39 10.11 -11.56
N GLY A 117 -36.86 9.08 -12.13
CA GLY A 117 -35.59 9.13 -12.86
C GLY A 117 -34.92 7.79 -12.88
N HIS A 118 -34.95 7.13 -13.98
CA HIS A 118 -34.14 6.00 -14.47
C HIS A 118 -33.34 5.21 -13.38
N GLY A 119 -34.09 4.53 -12.53
CA GLY A 119 -33.49 3.55 -11.61
C GLY A 119 -32.98 2.37 -12.41
N ASN A 120 -31.69 2.05 -12.29
CA ASN A 120 -31.13 0.83 -12.80
C ASN A 120 -31.96 -0.35 -12.27
N LEU A 121 -32.09 -1.43 -13.05
CA LEU A 121 -32.86 -2.65 -12.72
C LEU A 121 -32.57 -3.15 -11.29
N PHE A 122 -31.34 -2.98 -10.84
CA PHE A 122 -30.85 -3.33 -9.50
C PHE A 122 -31.51 -2.48 -8.38
N THR A 123 -31.73 -1.18 -8.61
CA THR A 123 -32.39 -0.30 -7.61
C THR A 123 -33.87 -0.55 -7.50
N GLN A 124 -34.55 -0.91 -8.60
CA GLN A 124 -35.97 -1.29 -8.59
C GLN A 124 -36.18 -2.63 -7.86
N THR A 125 -35.36 -3.63 -8.11
CA THR A 125 -35.43 -4.93 -7.43
C THR A 125 -35.18 -4.81 -5.93
N MET A 126 -34.32 -3.89 -5.50
CA MET A 126 -34.04 -3.61 -4.09
C MET A 126 -35.15 -2.79 -3.41
N ALA A 127 -35.82 -1.88 -4.13
CA ALA A 127 -36.93 -1.10 -3.60
C ALA A 127 -38.22 -1.93 -3.39
N ASP A 128 -38.48 -2.87 -4.29
CA ASP A 128 -39.65 -3.76 -4.21
C ASP A 128 -39.52 -4.88 -3.15
N SER A 129 -38.27 -5.30 -2.86
CA SER A 129 -38.06 -6.40 -1.92
C SER A 129 -37.91 -5.95 -0.46
N GLY A 130 -38.39 -4.84 0.04
CA GLY A 130 -38.45 -4.37 1.46
C GLY A 130 -37.79 -5.25 2.55
N THR A 131 -36.80 -6.04 2.17
CA THR A 131 -36.23 -7.14 2.93
C THR A 131 -35.00 -6.66 3.69
N TRP A 132 -34.83 -7.19 4.89
CA TRP A 132 -33.63 -7.03 5.73
C TRP A 132 -32.32 -7.16 4.93
N LEU A 133 -32.25 -8.05 3.93
CA LEU A 133 -31.09 -8.25 3.05
C LEU A 133 -30.72 -7.00 2.23
N ALA A 134 -31.69 -6.25 1.72
CA ALA A 134 -31.45 -5.02 0.96
C ALA A 134 -30.82 -3.92 1.84
N VAL A 135 -31.29 -3.80 3.08
CA VAL A 135 -30.74 -2.85 4.06
C VAL A 135 -29.30 -3.22 4.43
N GLN A 136 -29.04 -4.50 4.70
CA GLN A 136 -27.69 -4.98 5.00
C GLN A 136 -26.73 -4.76 3.83
N PHE A 137 -27.13 -5.10 2.62
CA PHE A 137 -26.32 -4.89 1.43
C PHE A 137 -25.94 -3.40 1.23
N ARG A 138 -26.89 -2.49 1.50
CA ARG A 138 -26.63 -1.06 1.46
C ARG A 138 -25.56 -0.64 2.47
N VAL A 139 -25.61 -1.13 3.71
CA VAL A 139 -24.60 -0.84 4.74
C VAL A 139 -23.20 -1.31 4.31
N PHE A 140 -23.10 -2.52 3.76
CA PHE A 140 -21.84 -3.04 3.24
C PHE A 140 -21.32 -2.21 2.06
N LEU A 141 -22.21 -1.75 1.17
CA LEU A 141 -21.83 -0.91 0.04
C LEU A 141 -21.32 0.46 0.51
N GLU A 142 -22.03 1.10 1.44
CA GLU A 142 -21.62 2.38 2.02
C GLU A 142 -20.26 2.26 2.73
N ALA A 143 -20.05 1.21 3.54
CA ALA A 143 -18.78 0.93 4.18
C ALA A 143 -17.64 0.75 3.16
N THR A 144 -17.89 0.01 2.07
CA THR A 144 -16.93 -0.17 0.98
C THR A 144 -16.48 1.15 0.38
N LEU A 145 -17.41 2.08 0.15
CA LEU A 145 -17.12 3.39 -0.40
C LEU A 145 -16.23 4.21 0.56
N TYR A 146 -16.61 4.27 1.83
CA TYR A 146 -15.81 5.00 2.82
C TYR A 146 -14.40 4.43 2.98
N ILE A 147 -14.27 3.10 3.05
CA ILE A 147 -12.95 2.44 3.15
C ILE A 147 -12.11 2.65 1.89
N THR A 148 -12.73 2.64 0.72
CA THR A 148 -12.00 2.95 -0.53
C THR A 148 -11.45 4.37 -0.52
N VAL A 149 -12.22 5.34 -0.02
CA VAL A 149 -11.75 6.72 0.16
C VAL A 149 -10.61 6.79 1.17
N VAL A 150 -10.75 6.15 2.34
CA VAL A 150 -9.68 6.05 3.35
C VAL A 150 -8.41 5.47 2.73
N PHE A 151 -8.54 4.41 1.96
CA PHE A 151 -7.40 3.77 1.29
C PHE A 151 -6.70 4.74 0.32
N VAL A 152 -7.44 5.49 -0.50
CA VAL A 152 -6.88 6.52 -1.41
C VAL A 152 -6.16 7.62 -0.63
N VAL A 153 -6.73 8.09 0.48
CA VAL A 153 -6.11 9.07 1.37
C VAL A 153 -4.79 8.54 1.93
N ARG A 154 -4.76 7.31 2.44
CA ARG A 154 -3.55 6.66 2.97
C ARG A 154 -2.47 6.46 1.91
N VAL A 155 -2.84 6.03 0.71
CA VAL A 155 -1.91 5.93 -0.43
C VAL A 155 -1.32 7.30 -0.76
N SER A 156 -2.13 8.36 -0.74
CA SER A 156 -1.67 9.73 -0.96
C SER A 156 -0.67 10.18 0.12
N ILE A 157 -0.94 9.88 1.39
CA ILE A 157 -0.03 10.16 2.51
C ILE A 157 1.30 9.41 2.32
N LEU A 158 1.28 8.14 1.91
CA LEU A 158 2.49 7.38 1.61
C LEU A 158 3.29 7.98 0.45
N LEU A 159 2.62 8.46 -0.60
CA LEU A 159 3.29 9.14 -1.71
C LEU A 159 3.94 10.46 -1.27
N LEU A 160 3.24 11.24 -0.42
CA LEU A 160 3.77 12.49 0.13
C LEU A 160 4.93 12.25 1.12
N SER A 161 5.00 11.08 1.74
CA SER A 161 6.10 10.70 2.64
C SER A 161 7.32 10.09 1.93
N LEU A 162 7.28 9.88 0.61
CA LEU A 162 8.45 9.38 -0.15
C LEU A 162 9.74 10.16 0.12
N PRO A 163 9.75 11.51 0.20
CA PRO A 163 10.98 12.25 0.53
C PRO A 163 11.58 11.84 1.87
N LEU A 164 10.77 11.50 2.88
CA LEU A 164 11.24 11.01 4.18
C LEU A 164 12.05 9.71 4.03
N PHE A 165 11.54 8.75 3.26
CA PHE A 165 12.23 7.49 3.00
C PHE A 165 13.51 7.68 2.17
N VAL A 166 13.48 8.60 1.20
CA VAL A 166 14.68 8.95 0.42
C VAL A 166 15.76 9.56 1.31
N MET A 167 15.40 10.50 2.19
CA MET A 167 16.32 11.10 3.14
C MET A 167 16.87 10.07 4.14
N ALA A 168 16.01 9.24 4.71
CA ALA A 168 16.44 8.14 5.59
C ALA A 168 17.40 7.19 4.88
N GLY A 169 17.11 6.85 3.63
CA GLY A 169 17.99 6.02 2.80
C GLY A 169 19.33 6.68 2.49
N ALA A 170 19.36 7.97 2.18
CA ALA A 170 20.58 8.70 1.92
C ALA A 170 21.49 8.76 3.16
N VAL A 171 20.92 9.09 4.33
CA VAL A 171 21.65 9.10 5.61
C VAL A 171 22.18 7.70 5.94
N ALA A 172 21.34 6.68 5.80
CA ALA A 172 21.71 5.28 6.05
C ALA A 172 22.85 4.79 5.13
N MET A 173 22.84 5.22 3.87
CA MET A 173 23.94 4.91 2.93
C MET A 173 25.24 5.56 3.33
N VAL A 174 25.23 6.85 3.68
CA VAL A 174 26.43 7.58 4.14
C VAL A 174 26.99 6.93 5.40
N GLU A 175 26.15 6.69 6.40
CA GLU A 175 26.54 6.04 7.66
C GLU A 175 27.08 4.62 7.42
N GLY A 176 26.39 3.82 6.62
CA GLY A 176 26.81 2.46 6.30
C GLY A 176 28.15 2.39 5.57
N LEU A 177 28.41 3.31 4.64
CA LEU A 177 29.70 3.40 3.96
C LEU A 177 30.81 3.87 4.91
N SER A 178 30.53 4.83 5.78
CA SER A 178 31.46 5.31 6.82
C SER A 178 31.86 4.16 7.77
N LEU A 179 30.89 3.40 8.27
CA LEU A 179 31.12 2.23 9.11
C LEU A 179 31.92 1.14 8.38
N ARG A 180 31.69 0.97 7.08
CA ARG A 180 32.47 0.05 6.25
C ARG A 180 33.94 0.47 6.18
N ASP A 181 34.21 1.75 5.94
CA ASP A 181 35.57 2.25 5.82
C ASP A 181 36.29 2.19 7.16
N LEU A 182 35.65 2.57 8.27
CA LEU A 182 36.22 2.41 9.63
C LEU A 182 36.61 0.95 9.91
N ARG A 183 35.77 0.00 9.52
CA ARG A 183 36.08 -1.44 9.71
C ARG A 183 37.28 -1.89 8.87
N ARG A 184 37.44 -1.36 7.65
CA ARG A 184 38.61 -1.67 6.80
C ARG A 184 39.91 -1.20 7.42
N TYR A 185 39.93 -0.05 8.09
CA TYR A 185 41.10 0.45 8.81
C TYR A 185 41.39 -0.36 10.10
N GLY A 186 40.34 -0.86 10.76
CA GLY A 186 40.46 -1.64 12.00
C GLY A 186 40.66 -3.13 11.82
N ALA A 187 40.86 -3.66 10.60
CA ALA A 187 40.99 -5.09 10.30
C ALA A 187 39.87 -5.96 10.90
N GLY A 188 38.64 -5.41 10.98
CA GLY A 188 37.48 -6.07 11.58
C GLY A 188 36.98 -7.28 10.77
N TYR A 189 36.39 -8.25 11.47
CA TYR A 189 35.83 -9.48 10.89
C TYR A 189 34.65 -9.18 9.97
N GLU A 190 34.67 -9.77 8.77
CA GLU A 190 33.58 -9.65 7.79
C GLU A 190 32.59 -10.82 7.89
N SER A 191 31.36 -10.55 8.35
CA SER A 191 30.29 -11.53 8.47
C SER A 191 29.46 -11.61 7.18
N SER A 192 29.66 -12.68 6.39
CA SER A 192 28.85 -12.97 5.21
C SER A 192 27.38 -13.28 5.57
N PHE A 193 27.13 -13.86 6.72
CA PHE A 193 25.80 -14.16 7.24
C PHE A 193 24.96 -12.90 7.42
N LEU A 194 25.54 -11.84 8.02
CA LEU A 194 24.85 -10.58 8.28
C LEU A 194 24.45 -9.87 6.97
N TYR A 195 25.32 -9.92 5.95
CA TYR A 195 25.01 -9.36 4.63
C TYR A 195 23.81 -10.03 3.97
N HIS A 196 23.75 -11.37 3.96
CA HIS A 196 22.65 -12.08 3.33
C HIS A 196 21.31 -11.84 4.05
N HIS A 197 21.32 -11.77 5.38
CA HIS A 197 20.11 -11.46 6.16
C HIS A 197 19.65 -10.01 5.96
N ALA A 198 20.56 -9.04 6.05
CA ALA A 198 20.24 -7.64 5.85
C ALA A 198 19.68 -7.38 4.44
N ARG A 199 20.28 -7.97 3.40
CA ARG A 199 19.77 -7.88 2.02
C ARG A 199 18.35 -8.43 1.88
N GLY A 200 18.03 -9.52 2.56
CA GLY A 200 16.68 -10.10 2.57
C GLY A 200 15.66 -9.23 3.28
N LEU A 201 16.07 -8.41 4.26
CA LEU A 201 15.20 -7.59 5.08
C LEU A 201 14.87 -6.21 4.48
N ILE A 202 15.58 -5.72 3.46
CA ILE A 202 15.33 -4.39 2.88
C ILE A 202 13.90 -4.28 2.35
N LYS A 203 13.46 -5.22 1.51
CA LYS A 203 12.12 -5.19 0.94
C LYS A 203 11.04 -5.34 2.01
N PRO A 204 11.10 -6.32 2.92
CA PRO A 204 10.16 -6.45 4.02
C PRO A 204 10.09 -5.21 4.92
N SER A 205 11.23 -4.60 5.26
CA SER A 205 11.26 -3.42 6.14
C SER A 205 10.52 -2.20 5.58
N LEU A 206 10.38 -2.11 4.26
CA LEU A 206 9.60 -1.07 3.60
C LEU A 206 8.16 -1.50 3.34
N VAL A 207 7.97 -2.72 2.81
CA VAL A 207 6.65 -3.17 2.32
C VAL A 207 5.70 -3.50 3.46
N TYR A 208 6.15 -4.24 4.49
CA TYR A 208 5.25 -4.67 5.57
C TYR A 208 4.69 -3.52 6.41
N PRO A 209 5.47 -2.50 6.84
CA PRO A 209 4.90 -1.37 7.54
C PRO A 209 3.92 -0.56 6.67
N CYS A 210 4.21 -0.40 5.37
CA CYS A 210 3.29 0.26 4.45
C CYS A 210 1.98 -0.53 4.28
N MET A 211 2.05 -1.86 4.13
CA MET A 211 0.86 -2.70 4.07
C MET A 211 0.06 -2.66 5.38
N ALA A 212 0.75 -2.72 6.53
CA ALA A 212 0.11 -2.63 7.85
C ALA A 212 -0.62 -1.29 8.02
N TYR A 213 0.00 -0.17 7.61
CA TYR A 213 -0.64 1.15 7.64
C TYR A 213 -1.86 1.22 6.72
N LEU A 214 -1.76 0.71 5.48
CA LEU A 214 -2.86 0.72 4.51
C LEU A 214 -4.07 -0.12 4.96
N SER A 215 -3.82 -1.24 5.63
CA SER A 215 -4.87 -2.19 6.06
C SER A 215 -5.33 -2.02 7.51
N TRP A 216 -4.82 -1.02 8.23
CA TRP A 216 -5.17 -0.81 9.63
C TRP A 216 -6.66 -0.50 9.81
N PRO A 217 -7.39 -1.19 10.72
CA PRO A 217 -8.86 -1.12 10.83
C PRO A 217 -9.38 0.13 11.58
N ALA A 218 -8.52 1.03 11.98
CA ALA A 218 -8.90 2.25 12.69
C ALA A 218 -8.19 3.45 12.10
N ALA A 219 -8.67 4.67 12.40
CA ALA A 219 -7.93 5.89 12.07
C ALA A 219 -6.57 5.88 12.75
N ALA A 220 -5.51 5.97 11.95
CA ALA A 220 -4.13 5.83 12.41
C ALA A 220 -3.35 7.11 12.12
N TYR A 221 -2.73 7.69 13.16
CA TYR A 221 -1.90 8.86 12.96
C TYR A 221 -0.70 8.51 12.05
N PRO A 222 -0.55 9.15 10.89
CA PRO A 222 0.42 8.74 9.87
C PRO A 222 1.85 8.65 10.40
N ASN A 223 2.29 9.66 11.17
CA ASN A 223 3.66 9.73 11.67
C ASN A 223 3.99 8.60 12.67
N ALA A 224 2.99 8.03 13.35
CA ALA A 224 3.20 6.88 14.24
C ALA A 224 3.63 5.60 13.48
N PHE A 225 3.27 5.49 12.21
CA PHE A 225 3.67 4.38 11.34
C PHE A 225 4.87 4.74 10.45
N LEU A 226 4.89 5.95 9.90
CA LEU A 226 5.91 6.37 8.93
C LEU A 226 7.29 6.57 9.57
N LEU A 227 7.37 7.19 10.76
CA LEU A 227 8.66 7.41 11.41
C LEU A 227 9.34 6.11 11.85
N PRO A 228 8.68 5.16 12.55
CA PRO A 228 9.30 3.89 12.87
C PRO A 228 9.68 3.06 11.64
N SER A 229 8.86 3.12 10.57
CA SER A 229 9.17 2.40 9.33
C SER A 229 10.36 2.97 8.60
N ALA A 230 10.48 4.31 8.53
CA ALA A 230 11.65 4.98 7.94
C ALA A 230 12.93 4.69 8.75
N LEU A 231 12.84 4.67 10.07
CA LEU A 231 13.96 4.31 10.94
C LEU A 231 14.36 2.85 10.76
N LEU A 232 13.41 1.92 10.76
CA LEU A 232 13.66 0.50 10.51
C LEU A 232 14.34 0.28 9.15
N PHE A 233 13.81 0.92 8.11
CA PHE A 233 14.40 0.88 6.77
C PHE A 233 15.83 1.44 6.77
N GLY A 234 16.06 2.59 7.43
CA GLY A 234 17.39 3.19 7.58
C GLY A 234 18.38 2.25 8.25
N VAL A 235 18.02 1.66 9.40
CA VAL A 235 18.89 0.72 10.13
C VAL A 235 19.25 -0.50 9.27
N VAL A 236 18.27 -1.12 8.61
CA VAL A 236 18.51 -2.29 7.74
C VAL A 236 19.45 -1.92 6.58
N LEU A 237 19.25 -0.74 5.99
CA LEU A 237 20.09 -0.26 4.89
C LEU A 237 21.51 0.07 5.35
N THR A 238 21.69 0.68 6.52
CA THR A 238 23.00 0.93 7.15
C THR A 238 23.75 -0.38 7.38
N VAL A 239 23.08 -1.37 7.97
CA VAL A 239 23.68 -2.69 8.20
C VAL A 239 24.08 -3.34 6.88
N GLN A 240 23.27 -3.27 5.85
CA GLN A 240 23.61 -3.82 4.54
C GLN A 240 24.79 -3.08 3.90
N ALA A 241 24.80 -1.75 3.90
CA ALA A 241 25.87 -0.96 3.32
C ALA A 241 27.19 -1.17 4.05
N SER A 242 27.14 -1.27 5.39
CA SER A 242 28.32 -1.54 6.20
C SER A 242 28.91 -2.94 5.97
N THR A 243 28.07 -3.95 5.68
CA THR A 243 28.50 -5.35 5.48
C THR A 243 28.77 -5.70 4.01
N PHE A 244 28.64 -4.72 3.10
CA PHE A 244 28.87 -4.95 1.67
C PHE A 244 30.32 -5.34 1.39
N LYS A 245 30.51 -6.55 0.86
CA LYS A 245 31.80 -7.06 0.41
C LYS A 245 32.01 -6.71 -1.07
N LYS A 246 33.05 -5.97 -1.38
CA LYS A 246 33.51 -5.80 -2.76
C LYS A 246 34.47 -6.98 -3.09
N TYR A 247 33.92 -8.05 -3.65
CA TYR A 247 34.76 -8.98 -4.41
C TYR A 247 35.00 -8.34 -5.78
N LEU A 248 36.20 -7.90 -5.98
CA LEU A 248 36.85 -7.73 -7.27
C LEU A 248 37.92 -8.77 -7.37
#